data_a7d1a6647df5f6255d9c226dd2b10ecd
#
_entry.id   a7d1a6647df5f6255d9c226dd2b10ecd
#
_cell.length_a   1.000
_cell.length_b   1.000
_cell.length_c   1.000
_cell.angle_alpha   90.00
_cell.angle_beta   90.00
_cell.angle_gamma   90.00
#
_symmetry.space_group_name_H-M   'P 1'
#
loop_
_entity.id
_entity.type
_entity.pdbx_description
1 polymer ?
#
loop_
_entity_poly.entity_id
_entity_poly.type
_entity_poly.pdbx_seq_one_letter_code
_entity_poly.pdbx_strand_id
1 'polypeptide(L)'
;MNLPKNIPVFPLSNFIIFPKTTVPLNIFEPRYIDMVNDSMKSNRLIGMIQPKNFKDKSESKNELYKIGCLGKITNFRETQDKRFLIELKGMIRFKIVKEIETNKKYRECEISYDDFYDDLK
;
A
#
# COMPACT_ATOMS: atom_id res chain seq x y z
N MET A 1 -2.09 -5.11 -18.84
CA MET A 1 -2.16 -5.35 -17.40
C MET A 1 -3.43 -4.75 -16.83
N ASN A 2 -4.20 -5.57 -16.15
CA ASN A 2 -5.40 -5.08 -15.47
C ASN A 2 -5.02 -4.51 -14.11
N LEU A 3 -5.21 -3.20 -13.97
CA LEU A 3 -4.94 -2.52 -12.70
C LEU A 3 -6.22 -2.42 -11.89
N PRO A 4 -6.19 -2.78 -10.60
CA PRO A 4 -7.38 -2.73 -9.77
C PRO A 4 -7.77 -1.29 -9.44
N LYS A 5 -9.08 -1.05 -9.36
CA LYS A 5 -9.61 0.26 -8.97
C LYS A 5 -9.69 0.42 -7.46
N ASN A 6 -9.81 -0.68 -6.74
CA ASN A 6 -9.90 -0.69 -5.28
C ASN A 6 -8.69 -1.43 -4.74
N ILE A 7 -7.96 -0.80 -3.85
CA ILE A 7 -6.72 -1.37 -3.32
C ILE A 7 -6.64 -1.17 -1.81
N PRO A 8 -5.97 -2.09 -1.10
CA PRO A 8 -5.56 -1.80 0.27
C PRO A 8 -4.48 -0.74 0.24
N VAL A 9 -4.49 0.16 1.21
CA VAL A 9 -3.48 1.21 1.31
C VAL A 9 -2.69 1.07 2.61
N PHE A 10 -1.40 1.31 2.50
CA PHE A 10 -0.46 1.26 3.60
C PHE A 10 0.08 2.67 3.85
N PRO A 11 -0.48 3.39 4.85
CA PRO A 11 0.06 4.70 5.20
C PRO A 11 1.41 4.54 5.88
N LEU A 12 2.44 5.13 5.32
CA LEU A 12 3.79 5.01 5.86
C LEU A 12 4.51 6.34 5.71
N SER A 13 4.85 6.97 6.86
CA SER A 13 5.24 8.37 6.89
C SER A 13 6.66 8.64 6.38
N ASN A 14 7.57 7.69 6.54
CA ASN A 14 8.98 7.93 6.25
C ASN A 14 9.47 7.25 5.00
N PHE A 15 8.55 6.71 4.20
CA PHE A 15 8.89 6.00 2.98
C PHE A 15 8.15 6.57 1.80
N ILE A 16 8.87 6.80 0.72
CA ILE A 16 8.30 7.13 -0.57
C ILE A 16 8.75 6.03 -1.53
N ILE A 17 7.80 5.42 -2.22
CA ILE A 17 8.09 4.46 -3.26
C ILE A 17 7.84 5.12 -4.62
N PHE A 18 8.72 4.87 -5.57
CA PHE A 18 8.58 5.38 -6.93
C PHE A 18 8.39 4.22 -7.90
N PRO A 19 7.77 4.46 -9.06
CA PRO A 19 7.70 3.43 -10.10
C PRO A 19 9.09 2.89 -10.41
N LYS A 20 9.16 1.57 -10.59
CA LYS A 20 10.36 0.81 -10.94
C LYS A 20 11.41 0.70 -9.82
N THR A 21 11.17 1.27 -8.65
CA THR A 21 12.05 1.08 -7.50
C THR A 21 11.49 0.03 -6.56
N THR A 22 12.36 -0.62 -5.81
CA THR A 22 11.99 -1.66 -4.84
C THR A 22 12.43 -1.24 -3.46
N VAL A 23 11.54 -1.41 -2.48
CA VAL A 23 11.85 -1.11 -1.08
C VAL A 23 11.60 -2.34 -0.22
N PRO A 24 12.48 -2.63 0.76
CA PRO A 24 12.22 -3.68 1.72
C PRO A 24 11.36 -3.11 2.86
N LEU A 25 10.40 -3.91 3.33
CA LEU A 25 9.54 -3.53 4.44
C LEU A 25 9.48 -4.65 5.46
N ASN A 26 9.46 -4.27 6.72
CA ASN A 26 9.30 -5.18 7.86
C ASN A 26 7.91 -4.94 8.43
N ILE A 27 7.03 -5.93 8.25
CA ILE A 27 5.62 -5.82 8.63
C ILE A 27 5.40 -6.58 9.92
N PHE A 28 4.91 -5.89 10.96
CA PHE A 28 4.69 -6.51 12.26
C PHE A 28 3.36 -6.12 12.91
N GLU A 29 2.76 -5.00 12.53
CA GLU A 29 1.46 -4.62 13.10
C GLU A 29 0.36 -5.53 12.59
N PRO A 30 -0.55 -6.02 13.47
CA PRO A 30 -1.57 -7.00 13.09
C PRO A 30 -2.42 -6.58 11.88
N ARG A 31 -2.82 -5.32 11.79
CA ARG A 31 -3.62 -4.85 10.64
C ARG A 31 -2.87 -4.99 9.32
N TYR A 32 -1.56 -4.79 9.32
CA TYR A 32 -0.77 -4.90 8.10
C TYR A 32 -0.35 -6.33 7.81
N ILE A 33 -0.22 -7.17 8.83
CA ILE A 33 -0.11 -8.62 8.64
C ILE A 33 -1.34 -9.13 7.89
N ASP A 34 -2.54 -8.72 8.32
CA ASP A 34 -3.78 -9.09 7.62
C ASP A 34 -3.79 -8.59 6.18
N MET A 35 -3.35 -7.35 5.95
CA MET A 35 -3.29 -6.77 4.62
C MET A 35 -2.39 -7.56 3.69
N VAL A 36 -1.20 -7.92 4.15
CA VAL A 36 -0.23 -8.68 3.35
C VAL A 36 -0.77 -10.08 3.07
N ASN A 37 -1.36 -10.75 4.08
CA ASN A 37 -1.96 -12.07 3.88
C ASN A 37 -3.05 -12.02 2.82
N ASP A 38 -3.94 -11.05 2.89
CA ASP A 38 -5.02 -10.91 1.91
C ASP A 38 -4.46 -10.61 0.52
N SER A 39 -3.46 -9.76 0.44
CA SER A 39 -2.82 -9.39 -0.82
C SER A 39 -2.12 -10.59 -1.46
N MET A 40 -1.43 -11.40 -0.66
CA MET A 40 -0.73 -12.59 -1.17
C MET A 40 -1.70 -13.63 -1.74
N LYS A 41 -2.94 -13.65 -1.27
CA LYS A 41 -3.98 -14.57 -1.79
C LYS A 41 -4.67 -14.03 -3.04
N SER A 42 -4.39 -12.80 -3.43
CA SER A 42 -5.04 -12.18 -4.57
C SER A 42 -4.00 -11.71 -5.60
N ASN A 43 -3.84 -10.42 -5.80
CA ASN A 43 -3.01 -9.87 -6.87
C ASN A 43 -1.64 -9.38 -6.41
N ARG A 44 -1.35 -9.42 -5.11
CA ARG A 44 -0.09 -8.96 -4.50
C ARG A 44 0.16 -7.46 -4.67
N LEU A 45 -0.90 -6.68 -4.79
CA LEU A 45 -0.81 -5.24 -4.99
C LEU A 45 -1.25 -4.49 -3.75
N ILE A 46 -0.45 -3.52 -3.34
CA ILE A 46 -0.68 -2.67 -2.17
C ILE A 46 -0.35 -1.25 -2.57
N GLY A 47 -1.20 -0.29 -2.14
CA GLY A 47 -0.91 1.13 -2.37
C GLY A 47 -0.12 1.72 -1.23
N MET A 48 1.04 2.30 -1.53
CA MET A 48 1.81 3.07 -0.57
C MET A 48 1.37 4.52 -0.63
N ILE A 49 1.07 5.11 0.53
CA ILE A 49 0.58 6.47 0.62
C ILE A 49 1.15 7.13 1.87
N GLN A 50 1.37 8.44 1.83
CA GLN A 50 1.82 9.16 3.01
C GLN A 50 0.65 9.78 3.74
N PRO A 51 0.63 9.71 5.08
CA PRO A 51 -0.32 10.49 5.88
C PRO A 51 0.13 11.94 5.95
N LYS A 52 -0.83 12.87 5.97
CA LYS A 52 -0.55 14.31 6.04
C LYS A 52 -0.16 14.76 7.44
N ASN A 53 -0.62 14.05 8.46
CA ASN A 53 -0.53 14.53 9.84
C ASN A 53 -0.09 13.38 10.74
N PHE A 54 1.01 13.60 11.47
CA PHE A 54 1.59 12.59 12.37
C PHE A 54 1.20 12.76 13.83
N LYS A 55 0.32 13.71 14.14
CA LYS A 55 -0.05 14.01 15.52
C LYS A 55 -0.89 12.91 16.14
N ASP A 56 -1.65 12.18 15.33
CA ASP A 56 -2.46 11.07 15.80
C ASP A 56 -1.70 9.77 15.52
N LYS A 57 -1.40 9.02 16.58
CA LYS A 57 -0.70 7.74 16.45
C LYS A 57 -1.57 6.65 15.85
N SER A 58 -2.89 6.87 15.76
CA SER A 58 -3.80 5.96 15.09
C SER A 58 -3.81 6.29 13.60
N GLU A 59 -3.08 5.52 12.81
CA GLU A 59 -2.99 5.74 11.36
C GLU A 59 -4.36 5.67 10.68
N SER A 60 -5.33 4.97 11.26
CA SER A 60 -6.66 4.87 10.70
C SER A 60 -7.42 6.19 10.71
N LYS A 61 -6.98 7.17 11.51
CA LYS A 61 -7.61 8.50 11.61
C LYS A 61 -6.85 9.57 10.86
N ASN A 62 -5.64 9.27 10.39
CA ASN A 62 -4.83 10.26 9.70
C ASN A 62 -5.40 10.54 8.32
N GLU A 63 -5.41 11.82 7.95
CA GLU A 63 -5.70 12.21 6.58
C GLU A 63 -4.53 11.81 5.68
N LEU A 64 -4.84 11.32 4.49
CA LEU A 64 -3.83 10.87 3.54
C LEU A 64 -3.58 11.92 2.46
N TYR A 65 -2.35 11.97 1.95
CA TYR A 65 -2.10 12.67 0.70
C TYR A 65 -2.90 11.98 -0.41
N LYS A 66 -3.14 12.72 -1.49
CA LYS A 66 -4.00 12.22 -2.57
C LYS A 66 -3.28 11.32 -3.55
N ILE A 67 -1.96 11.43 -3.64
CA ILE A 67 -1.17 10.70 -4.62
C ILE A 67 -0.26 9.72 -3.89
N GLY A 68 -0.30 8.47 -4.31
CA GLY A 68 0.55 7.41 -3.82
C GLY A 68 1.10 6.58 -4.96
N CYS A 69 1.69 5.43 -4.63
CA CYS A 69 2.25 4.53 -5.62
C CYS A 69 1.80 3.11 -5.35
N LEU A 70 1.26 2.46 -6.39
CA LEU A 70 0.90 1.05 -6.33
C LEU A 70 2.18 0.23 -6.35
N GLY A 71 2.32 -0.69 -5.40
CA GLY A 71 3.45 -1.58 -5.32
C GLY A 71 3.03 -3.03 -5.41
N LYS A 72 3.88 -3.85 -6.03
CA LYS A 72 3.68 -5.28 -6.10
C LYS A 72 4.65 -5.98 -5.15
N ILE A 73 4.13 -6.93 -4.37
CA ILE A 73 4.98 -7.76 -3.51
C ILE A 73 5.75 -8.73 -4.41
N THR A 74 7.06 -8.53 -4.49
CA THR A 74 7.93 -9.36 -5.34
C THR A 74 8.72 -10.39 -4.54
N ASN A 75 8.78 -10.22 -3.21
CA ASN A 75 9.45 -11.16 -2.33
C ASN A 75 8.72 -11.15 -0.99
N PHE A 76 8.58 -12.33 -0.39
CA PHE A 76 7.87 -12.51 0.86
C PHE A 76 8.56 -13.57 1.70
N ARG A 77 8.77 -13.26 2.98
CA ARG A 77 9.30 -14.23 3.94
C ARG A 77 8.70 -13.95 5.31
N GLU A 78 8.26 -14.99 5.98
CA GLU A 78 7.83 -14.90 7.38
C GLU A 78 9.02 -15.23 8.29
N THR A 79 9.24 -14.40 9.32
CA THR A 79 10.30 -14.64 10.29
C THR A 79 9.80 -15.55 11.42
N GLN A 80 10.73 -16.05 12.24
CA GLN A 80 10.36 -16.93 13.37
C GLN A 80 9.49 -16.22 14.41
N ASP A 81 9.63 -14.91 14.54
CA ASP A 81 8.82 -14.11 15.48
C ASP A 81 7.55 -13.54 14.82
N LYS A 82 7.11 -14.16 13.74
CA LYS A 82 5.84 -13.87 13.04
C LYS A 82 5.76 -12.48 12.41
N ARG A 83 6.89 -11.89 12.08
CA ARG A 83 6.92 -10.70 11.25
C ARG A 83 7.04 -11.09 9.78
N PHE A 84 6.60 -10.20 8.90
CA PHE A 84 6.75 -10.41 7.46
C PHE A 84 7.82 -9.48 6.92
N LEU A 85 8.77 -10.06 6.20
CA LEU A 85 9.74 -9.30 5.42
C LEU A 85 9.30 -9.37 3.97
N ILE A 86 9.00 -8.23 3.37
CA ILE A 86 8.57 -8.18 1.99
C ILE A 86 9.44 -7.21 1.20
N GLU A 87 9.50 -7.42 -0.10
CA GLU A 87 9.99 -6.43 -1.05
C GLU A 87 8.82 -5.94 -1.86
N LEU A 88 8.68 -4.63 -1.94
CA LEU A 88 7.60 -3.99 -2.67
C LEU A 88 8.17 -3.19 -3.81
N LYS A 89 7.79 -3.55 -5.03
CA LYS A 89 8.25 -2.87 -6.23
C LYS A 89 7.19 -1.88 -6.70
N GLY A 90 7.57 -0.61 -6.84
CA GLY A 90 6.68 0.41 -7.36
C GLY A 90 6.34 0.16 -8.83
N MET A 91 5.05 0.26 -9.13
CA MET A 91 4.53 -0.01 -10.46
C MET A 91 4.05 1.25 -11.15
N ILE A 92 3.12 1.96 -10.53
CA ILE A 92 2.47 3.12 -11.11
C ILE A 92 1.91 3.98 -10.00
N ARG A 93 2.00 5.30 -10.14
CA ARG A 93 1.36 6.23 -9.22
C ARG A 93 -0.15 6.18 -9.39
N PHE A 94 -0.85 6.60 -8.36
CA PHE A 94 -2.31 6.68 -8.38
C PHE A 94 -2.78 7.93 -7.64
N LYS A 95 -4.02 8.31 -7.91
CA LYS A 95 -4.71 9.34 -7.15
C LYS A 95 -5.86 8.69 -6.40
N ILE A 96 -6.01 9.01 -5.11
CA ILE A 96 -7.14 8.52 -4.32
C ILE A 96 -8.40 9.26 -4.78
N VAL A 97 -9.42 8.48 -5.12
CA VAL A 97 -10.75 9.00 -5.42
C VAL A 97 -11.55 9.14 -4.14
N LYS A 98 -11.60 8.06 -3.36
CA LYS A 98 -12.28 8.06 -2.06
C LYS A 98 -11.81 6.87 -1.23
N GLU A 99 -11.97 7.00 0.08
CA GLU A 99 -11.74 5.88 0.97
C GLU A 99 -13.01 5.02 1.02
N ILE A 100 -12.85 3.70 1.05
CA ILE A 100 -13.95 2.74 1.06
C ILE A 100 -14.16 2.27 2.48
N GLU A 101 -15.42 2.24 2.94
CA GLU A 101 -15.74 1.64 4.23
C GLU A 101 -15.59 0.12 4.13
N THR A 102 -14.96 -0.47 5.15
CA THR A 102 -14.71 -1.90 5.16
C THR A 102 -14.67 -2.41 6.60
N ASN A 103 -14.94 -3.69 6.78
CA ASN A 103 -14.81 -4.36 8.07
C ASN A 103 -13.37 -4.79 8.38
N LYS A 104 -12.45 -4.59 7.46
CA LYS A 104 -11.06 -5.00 7.62
C LYS A 104 -10.32 -4.05 8.54
N LYS A 105 -9.23 -4.51 9.14
CA LYS A 105 -8.42 -3.71 10.05
C LYS A 105 -7.57 -2.68 9.33
N TYR A 106 -7.32 -2.86 8.04
CA TYR A 106 -6.56 -1.92 7.22
C TYR A 106 -7.48 -1.15 6.28
N ARG A 107 -6.98 -0.05 5.77
CA ARG A 107 -7.76 0.88 4.94
C ARG A 107 -7.74 0.45 3.49
N GLU A 108 -8.84 0.74 2.79
CA GLU A 108 -8.97 0.52 1.35
C GLU A 108 -9.43 1.80 0.68
N CYS A 109 -8.97 2.01 -0.55
CA CYS A 109 -9.36 3.19 -1.32
C CYS A 109 -9.71 2.81 -2.75
N GLU A 110 -10.65 3.55 -3.31
CA GLU A 110 -10.86 3.59 -4.75
C GLU A 110 -9.86 4.59 -5.32
N ILE A 111 -9.18 4.21 -6.40
CA ILE A 111 -8.10 4.99 -6.96
C ILE A 111 -8.24 5.15 -8.47
N SER A 112 -7.53 6.15 -9.01
CA SER A 112 -7.44 6.41 -10.45
C SER A 112 -5.98 6.48 -10.86
N TYR A 113 -5.67 5.95 -12.03
CA TYR A 113 -4.33 5.99 -12.62
C TYR A 113 -4.24 6.98 -13.80
N ASP A 114 -5.29 7.74 -14.06
CA ASP A 114 -5.47 8.44 -15.34
C ASP A 114 -4.29 9.33 -15.73
N ASP A 115 -3.65 9.98 -14.77
CA ASP A 115 -2.55 10.89 -15.07
C ASP A 115 -1.18 10.20 -15.11
N PHE A 116 -1.13 8.88 -14.86
CA PHE A 116 0.13 8.21 -14.54
C PHE A 116 0.48 7.01 -15.40
N TYR A 117 -0.26 6.76 -16.48
CA TYR A 117 -0.01 5.57 -17.31
C TYR A 117 1.39 5.55 -17.92
N ASP A 118 2.04 6.69 -18.07
CA ASP A 118 3.41 6.75 -18.55
C ASP A 118 4.40 6.06 -17.59
N ASP A 119 4.03 5.90 -16.31
CA ASP A 119 4.88 5.20 -15.35
C ASP A 119 5.14 3.74 -15.75
N LEU A 120 4.26 3.16 -16.55
CA LEU A 120 4.36 1.76 -16.99
C LEU A 120 5.30 1.56 -18.18
N LYS A 121 5.78 2.62 -18.81
CA LYS A 121 6.65 2.53 -19.98
C LYS A 121 8.10 2.25 -19.63
#